data_a4eed72a4ebe42545a9e3ea2585c60d2
#
_entry.id   a4eed72a4ebe42545a9e3ea2585c60d2
#
_cell.length_a   1.000
_cell.length_b   1.000
_cell.length_c   1.000
_cell.angle_alpha   90.00
_cell.angle_beta   90.00
_cell.angle_gamma   90.00
#
_symmetry.space_group_name_H-M   'P 1'
#
loop_
_entity.id
_entity.type
_entity.pdbx_description
1 polymer ?
#
loop_
_entity_poly.entity_id
_entity_poly.type
_entity_poly.pdbx_seq_one_letter_code
_entity_poly.pdbx_strand_id
1 'polypeptide(L)'
;MGNPTSFSFYANKNITTGEGGMVVTDDDDLAEQFQTMRLQGITRDAWKRYGKSGYTHWEQKMAGHKCNMSDINASIGIHQLKKIELFLELRRKYVAMYDRGFVDIPELEILVRHNDEEHAHHIYIIVLRIEQLTIDRDGFLDAMQESGIGVAVHYIALHLQPYYVENFSTKPQ
;
A
#
# COMPACT_ATOMS: atom_id res chain seq x y z
N MET A 1 -16.19 -5.17 18.35
CA MET A 1 -15.29 -5.94 17.48
C MET A 1 -14.60 -4.95 16.56
N GLY A 2 -13.28 -4.82 16.70
CA GLY A 2 -12.46 -4.00 15.79
C GLY A 2 -12.37 -4.70 14.42
N ASN A 3 -12.47 -3.95 13.33
CA ASN A 3 -12.23 -4.49 12.01
C ASN A 3 -10.75 -4.85 11.83
N PRO A 4 -10.40 -5.96 11.19
CA PRO A 4 -9.02 -6.25 10.85
C PRO A 4 -8.48 -5.19 9.88
N THR A 5 -7.24 -4.77 10.10
CA THR A 5 -6.56 -3.76 9.27
C THR A 5 -5.40 -4.40 8.53
N SER A 6 -5.33 -4.18 7.21
CA SER A 6 -4.24 -4.66 6.36
C SER A 6 -3.26 -3.56 6.03
N PHE A 7 -1.97 -3.83 6.18
CA PHE A 7 -0.86 -2.95 5.80
C PHE A 7 -0.09 -3.56 4.63
N SER A 8 0.29 -2.73 3.68
CA SER A 8 1.18 -3.09 2.58
C SER A 8 2.60 -2.60 2.87
N PHE A 9 3.58 -3.48 2.68
CA PHE A 9 5.01 -3.15 2.75
C PHE A 9 5.69 -3.29 1.39
N TYR A 10 4.92 -3.07 0.32
CA TYR A 10 5.46 -3.02 -1.03
C TYR A 10 6.51 -1.90 -1.17
N ALA A 11 7.39 -2.02 -2.17
CA ALA A 11 8.58 -1.19 -2.34
C ALA A 11 8.33 0.33 -2.29
N ASN A 12 7.17 0.81 -2.76
CA ASN A 12 6.83 2.23 -2.83
C ASN A 12 6.06 2.76 -1.60
N LYS A 13 5.81 1.94 -0.57
CA LYS A 13 5.05 2.37 0.62
C LYS A 13 5.92 3.21 1.57
N ASN A 14 5.27 3.85 2.53
CA ASN A 14 5.94 4.72 3.52
C ASN A 14 7.03 3.99 4.32
N ILE A 15 6.80 2.71 4.62
CA ILE A 15 7.81 1.74 5.05
C ILE A 15 7.71 0.52 4.15
N THR A 16 8.83 -0.14 3.90
CA THR A 16 8.87 -1.25 2.94
C THR A 16 9.69 -2.42 3.46
N THR A 17 9.33 -3.60 3.00
CA THR A 17 10.14 -4.82 3.10
C THR A 17 10.55 -5.36 1.71
N GLY A 18 10.45 -4.52 0.67
CA GLY A 18 10.50 -4.91 -0.74
C GLY A 18 9.15 -5.45 -1.19
N GLU A 19 8.83 -6.64 -0.76
CA GLU A 19 7.51 -7.26 -0.81
C GLU A 19 7.07 -7.65 0.59
N GLY A 20 5.78 -7.52 0.90
CA GLY A 20 5.23 -7.93 2.17
C GLY A 20 3.96 -7.17 2.58
N GLY A 21 3.40 -7.63 3.67
CA GLY A 21 2.23 -7.03 4.30
C GLY A 21 2.01 -7.57 5.70
N MET A 22 1.10 -6.93 6.41
CA MET A 22 0.70 -7.34 7.75
C MET A 22 -0.80 -7.14 7.92
N VAL A 23 -1.43 -8.05 8.64
CA VAL A 23 -2.80 -7.87 9.13
C VAL A 23 -2.74 -7.78 10.65
N VAL A 24 -3.45 -6.81 11.21
CA VAL A 24 -3.63 -6.65 12.66
C VAL A 24 -5.12 -6.73 13.00
N THR A 25 -5.44 -7.30 14.14
CA THR A 25 -6.80 -7.42 14.66
C THR A 25 -6.76 -7.56 16.17
N ASP A 26 -7.83 -7.13 16.85
CA ASP A 26 -8.07 -7.35 18.29
C ASP A 26 -8.84 -8.65 18.54
N ASP A 27 -9.18 -9.40 17.51
CA ASP A 27 -9.91 -10.67 17.57
C ASP A 27 -8.91 -11.83 17.49
N ASP A 28 -8.75 -12.55 18.60
CA ASP A 28 -7.78 -13.65 18.73
C ASP A 28 -8.12 -14.83 17.79
N ASP A 29 -9.40 -15.12 17.56
CA ASP A 29 -9.83 -16.19 16.67
C ASP A 29 -9.48 -15.86 15.21
N LEU A 30 -9.67 -14.62 14.79
CA LEU A 30 -9.24 -14.14 13.48
C LEU A 30 -7.71 -14.15 13.36
N ALA A 31 -6.98 -13.75 14.40
CA ALA A 31 -5.52 -13.79 14.41
C ALA A 31 -4.99 -15.21 14.20
N GLU A 32 -5.57 -16.21 14.87
CA GLU A 32 -5.22 -17.63 14.69
C GLU A 32 -5.55 -18.13 13.28
N GLN A 33 -6.71 -17.77 12.75
CA GLN A 33 -7.10 -18.10 11.38
C GLN A 33 -6.10 -17.53 10.37
N PHE A 34 -5.73 -16.24 10.47
CA PHE A 34 -4.76 -15.62 9.58
C PHE A 34 -3.38 -16.26 9.66
N GLN A 35 -2.93 -16.61 10.88
CA GLN A 35 -1.67 -17.33 11.08
C GLN A 35 -1.67 -18.69 10.41
N THR A 36 -2.78 -19.41 10.45
CA THR A 36 -2.96 -20.71 9.81
C THR A 36 -3.06 -20.57 8.29
N MET A 37 -3.91 -19.67 7.81
CA MET A 37 -4.14 -19.46 6.38
C MET A 37 -2.87 -19.03 5.63
N ARG A 38 -2.07 -18.12 6.18
CA ARG A 38 -0.84 -17.63 5.53
C ARG A 38 0.24 -18.70 5.36
N LEU A 39 0.15 -19.81 6.10
CA LEU A 39 1.09 -20.92 6.08
C LEU A 39 0.41 -22.20 5.55
N GLN A 40 -0.20 -22.14 4.38
CA GLN A 40 -0.81 -23.29 3.70
C GLN A 40 -1.93 -23.98 4.48
N GLY A 41 -2.55 -23.35 5.47
CA GLY A 41 -3.55 -23.97 6.33
C GLY A 41 -2.99 -24.90 7.41
N ILE A 42 -1.69 -24.81 7.68
CA ILE A 42 -0.99 -25.62 8.67
C ILE A 42 -0.93 -24.89 10.00
N THR A 43 -1.24 -25.59 11.09
CA THR A 43 -1.18 -24.99 12.44
C THR A 43 0.25 -24.72 12.90
N ARG A 44 0.40 -23.77 13.84
CA ARG A 44 1.70 -23.38 14.41
C ARG A 44 2.46 -24.52 15.07
N ASP A 45 1.77 -25.54 15.56
CA ASP A 45 2.38 -26.74 16.15
C ASP A 45 3.20 -27.56 15.16
N ALA A 46 3.01 -27.36 13.86
CA ALA A 46 3.87 -27.95 12.83
C ALA A 46 5.37 -27.60 12.98
N TRP A 47 5.70 -26.46 13.63
CA TRP A 47 7.09 -26.08 13.93
C TRP A 47 7.71 -26.88 15.09
N LYS A 48 6.90 -27.45 15.97
CA LYS A 48 7.38 -28.26 17.12
C LYS A 48 7.93 -29.62 16.71
N ARG A 49 7.76 -30.03 15.44
CA ARG A 49 8.22 -31.35 14.91
C ARG A 49 9.73 -31.60 15.02
N TYR A 50 10.52 -30.56 15.23
CA TYR A 50 11.96 -30.67 15.46
C TYR A 50 12.35 -30.49 16.95
N GLY A 51 11.36 -30.50 17.84
CA GLY A 51 11.58 -30.42 19.28
C GLY A 51 12.11 -31.70 19.89
N LYS A 52 12.53 -31.65 21.15
CA LYS A 52 13.08 -32.78 21.91
C LYS A 52 12.09 -33.95 22.10
N SER A 53 10.81 -33.77 21.80
CA SER A 53 9.73 -34.77 21.97
C SER A 53 9.53 -35.72 20.76
N GLY A 54 10.39 -35.65 19.75
CA GLY A 54 10.30 -36.51 18.56
C GLY A 54 9.53 -35.90 17.39
N TYR A 55 9.46 -36.64 16.28
CA TYR A 55 8.77 -36.20 15.08
C TYR A 55 7.26 -36.29 15.23
N THR A 56 6.56 -35.18 14.97
CA THR A 56 5.09 -35.12 14.90
C THR A 56 4.67 -34.75 13.48
N HIS A 57 3.72 -35.49 12.90
CA HIS A 57 3.12 -35.14 11.62
C HIS A 57 2.33 -33.84 11.76
N TRP A 58 2.48 -32.97 10.77
CA TRP A 58 1.64 -31.78 10.68
C TRP A 58 0.31 -32.12 9.99
N GLU A 59 -0.72 -31.42 10.37
CA GLU A 59 -2.04 -31.55 9.75
C GLU A 59 -2.41 -30.21 9.09
N GLN A 60 -3.00 -30.31 7.91
CA GLN A 60 -3.62 -29.16 7.27
C GLN A 60 -5.05 -29.04 7.77
N LYS A 61 -5.36 -27.93 8.46
CA LYS A 61 -6.68 -27.70 9.06
C LYS A 61 -7.65 -27.03 8.10
N MET A 62 -7.15 -26.31 7.09
CA MET A 62 -7.93 -25.61 6.08
C MET A 62 -7.13 -25.42 4.80
N ALA A 63 -7.80 -25.07 3.70
CA ALA A 63 -7.14 -24.54 2.52
C ALA A 63 -6.50 -23.18 2.84
N GLY A 64 -5.21 -23.04 2.59
CA GLY A 64 -4.46 -21.82 2.91
C GLY A 64 -3.55 -21.40 1.76
N HIS A 65 -2.83 -20.30 1.99
CA HIS A 65 -1.92 -19.69 1.03
C HIS A 65 -0.46 -19.76 1.52
N LYS A 66 0.49 -19.80 0.60
CA LYS A 66 1.90 -19.64 0.92
C LYS A 66 2.26 -18.14 0.83
N CYS A 67 1.97 -17.37 1.88
CA CYS A 67 2.20 -15.92 1.94
C CYS A 67 2.81 -15.45 3.26
N ASN A 68 3.54 -16.32 3.95
CA ASN A 68 4.31 -15.92 5.12
C ASN A 68 5.52 -15.06 4.72
N MET A 69 5.74 -13.99 5.48
CA MET A 69 6.92 -13.14 5.31
C MET A 69 8.19 -13.90 5.69
N SER A 70 9.27 -13.72 4.93
CA SER A 70 10.59 -14.26 5.30
C SER A 70 11.24 -13.44 6.43
N ASP A 71 12.14 -14.06 7.20
CA ASP A 71 12.87 -13.37 8.27
C ASP A 71 13.76 -12.25 7.72
N ILE A 72 14.26 -12.39 6.48
CA ILE A 72 15.03 -11.35 5.79
C ILE A 72 14.15 -10.11 5.59
N ASN A 73 12.97 -10.27 5.00
CA ASN A 73 12.03 -9.16 4.79
C ASN A 73 11.56 -8.58 6.12
N ALA A 74 11.26 -9.42 7.11
CA ALA A 74 10.86 -8.96 8.44
C ALA A 74 11.95 -8.13 9.12
N SER A 75 13.22 -8.50 8.97
CA SER A 75 14.35 -7.73 9.52
C SER A 75 14.44 -6.32 8.92
N ILE A 76 14.21 -6.19 7.60
CA ILE A 76 14.11 -4.88 6.95
C ILE A 76 12.95 -4.06 7.55
N GLY A 77 11.78 -4.68 7.71
CA GLY A 77 10.59 -4.05 8.28
C GLY A 77 10.82 -3.48 9.69
N ILE A 78 11.50 -4.23 10.54
CA ILE A 78 11.86 -3.77 11.91
C ILE A 78 12.69 -2.48 11.84
N HIS A 79 13.65 -2.39 10.94
CA HIS A 79 14.48 -1.20 10.78
C HIS A 79 13.74 -0.04 10.12
N GLN A 80 12.84 -0.30 9.20
CA GLN A 80 11.98 0.70 8.58
C GLN A 80 11.00 1.29 9.61
N LEU A 81 10.37 0.45 10.43
CA LEU A 81 9.44 0.88 11.47
C LEU A 81 10.09 1.82 12.49
N LYS A 82 11.36 1.58 12.87
CA LYS A 82 12.10 2.47 13.76
C LYS A 82 12.33 3.88 13.20
N LYS A 83 12.17 4.08 11.89
CA LYS A 83 12.37 5.36 11.21
C LYS A 83 11.05 6.03 10.82
N ILE A 84 9.89 5.45 11.15
CA ILE A 84 8.60 5.90 10.63
C ILE A 84 8.31 7.35 11.00
N GLU A 85 8.61 7.76 12.23
CA GLU A 85 8.39 9.14 12.69
C GLU A 85 9.22 10.15 11.89
N LEU A 86 10.49 9.85 11.65
CA LEU A 86 11.36 10.66 10.80
C LEU A 86 10.80 10.76 9.37
N PHE A 87 10.33 9.65 8.80
CA PHE A 87 9.75 9.64 7.46
C PHE A 87 8.47 10.46 7.38
N LEU A 88 7.60 10.38 8.40
CA LEU A 88 6.39 11.18 8.48
C LEU A 88 6.70 12.67 8.61
N GLU A 89 7.67 13.05 9.45
CA GLU A 89 8.12 14.43 9.59
C GLU A 89 8.61 15.02 8.26
N LEU A 90 9.48 14.29 7.55
CA LEU A 90 9.98 14.71 6.25
C LEU A 90 8.86 14.84 5.21
N ARG A 91 7.90 13.90 5.18
CA ARG A 91 6.75 13.97 4.28
C ARG A 91 5.86 15.17 4.58
N ARG A 92 5.56 15.45 5.86
CA ARG A 92 4.81 16.65 6.28
C ARG A 92 5.51 17.94 5.81
N LYS A 93 6.83 18.00 5.95
CA LYS A 93 7.63 19.12 5.46
C LYS A 93 7.50 19.31 3.94
N TYR A 94 7.64 18.23 3.16
CA TYR A 94 7.52 18.30 1.69
C TYR A 94 6.10 18.66 1.25
N VAL A 95 5.08 18.09 1.87
CA VAL A 95 3.69 18.42 1.61
C VAL A 95 3.44 19.92 1.85
N ALA A 96 3.91 20.46 2.97
CA ALA A 96 3.76 21.90 3.26
C ALA A 96 4.54 22.80 2.26
N MET A 97 5.62 22.30 1.65
CA MET A 97 6.32 23.01 0.56
C MET A 97 5.49 23.02 -0.72
N TYR A 98 4.92 21.86 -1.12
CA TYR A 98 4.04 21.76 -2.29
C TYR A 98 2.78 22.62 -2.11
N ASP A 99 2.11 22.54 -0.96
CA ASP A 99 0.92 23.34 -0.68
C ASP A 99 1.17 24.84 -0.86
N ARG A 100 2.29 25.34 -0.33
CA ARG A 100 2.68 26.74 -0.53
C ARG A 100 3.08 27.06 -1.96
N GLY A 101 3.70 26.13 -2.67
CA GLY A 101 4.13 26.33 -4.05
C GLY A 101 2.98 26.30 -5.06
N PHE A 102 1.89 25.62 -4.72
CA PHE A 102 0.78 25.38 -5.67
C PHE A 102 -0.46 26.21 -5.37
N VAL A 103 -0.54 26.91 -4.23
CA VAL A 103 -1.73 27.64 -3.81
C VAL A 103 -2.21 28.70 -4.81
N ASP A 104 -1.27 29.31 -5.53
CA ASP A 104 -1.55 30.40 -6.49
C ASP A 104 -1.56 29.91 -7.96
N ILE A 105 -1.58 28.60 -8.20
CA ILE A 105 -1.64 28.02 -9.55
C ILE A 105 -3.09 27.60 -9.85
N PRO A 106 -3.86 28.40 -10.62
CA PRO A 106 -5.29 28.14 -10.84
C PRO A 106 -5.58 26.87 -11.65
N GLU A 107 -4.61 26.40 -12.41
CA GLU A 107 -4.69 25.18 -13.21
C GLU A 107 -4.58 23.90 -12.39
N LEU A 108 -4.19 24.02 -11.10
CA LEU A 108 -4.05 22.91 -10.17
C LEU A 108 -5.09 22.97 -9.07
N GLU A 109 -5.66 21.81 -8.75
CA GLU A 109 -6.47 21.61 -7.56
C GLU A 109 -5.75 20.69 -6.59
N ILE A 110 -5.56 21.16 -5.36
CA ILE A 110 -4.97 20.38 -4.26
C ILE A 110 -6.10 19.74 -3.48
N LEU A 111 -6.00 18.44 -3.21
CA LEU A 111 -7.01 17.73 -2.44
C LEU A 111 -7.10 18.27 -1.00
N VAL A 112 -8.32 18.54 -0.55
CA VAL A 112 -8.60 18.97 0.83
C VAL A 112 -8.21 17.85 1.79
N ARG A 113 -7.47 18.19 2.83
CA ARG A 113 -7.14 17.31 3.96
C ARG A 113 -7.90 17.78 5.20
N HIS A 114 -8.50 16.85 5.93
CA HIS A 114 -9.18 17.16 7.17
C HIS A 114 -8.15 17.37 8.30
N ASN A 115 -8.35 18.41 9.13
CA ASN A 115 -7.38 18.78 10.18
C ASN A 115 -7.39 17.84 11.39
N ASP A 116 -8.39 16.99 11.52
CA ASP A 116 -8.59 16.02 12.60
C ASP A 116 -8.02 14.62 12.27
N GLU A 117 -7.42 14.46 11.07
CA GLU A 117 -6.85 13.20 10.62
C GLU A 117 -5.32 13.22 10.65
N GLU A 118 -4.73 12.15 11.18
CA GLU A 118 -3.30 11.87 11.00
C GLU A 118 -3.05 11.29 9.61
N HIS A 119 -2.56 12.11 8.69
CA HIS A 119 -2.31 11.71 7.31
C HIS A 119 -0.89 11.16 7.13
N ALA A 120 -0.78 9.98 6.52
CA ALA A 120 0.51 9.31 6.27
C ALA A 120 1.30 9.91 5.09
N HIS A 121 0.69 10.78 4.30
CA HIS A 121 1.30 11.43 3.13
C HIS A 121 2.04 10.46 2.20
N HIS A 122 1.37 9.35 1.88
CA HIS A 122 1.96 8.33 1.02
C HIS A 122 2.26 8.86 -0.38
N ILE A 123 1.31 9.55 -0.98
CA ILE A 123 1.42 10.24 -2.26
C ILE A 123 0.89 11.67 -2.12
N TYR A 124 1.41 12.58 -2.95
CA TYR A 124 0.88 13.92 -3.10
C TYR A 124 0.10 13.98 -4.41
N ILE A 125 -1.21 14.17 -4.33
CA ILE A 125 -2.11 14.15 -5.49
C ILE A 125 -2.45 15.58 -5.85
N ILE A 126 -2.33 15.90 -7.13
CA ILE A 126 -2.85 17.11 -7.74
C ILE A 126 -3.89 16.73 -8.79
N VAL A 127 -4.91 17.56 -8.95
CA VAL A 127 -5.89 17.44 -10.01
C VAL A 127 -5.64 18.57 -11.00
N LEU A 128 -5.45 18.21 -12.28
CA LEU A 128 -5.25 19.18 -13.35
C LEU A 128 -6.61 19.69 -13.85
N ARG A 129 -6.78 20.99 -13.95
CA ARG A 129 -7.91 21.63 -14.63
C ARG A 129 -7.59 21.70 -16.11
N ILE A 130 -7.81 20.58 -16.81
CA ILE A 130 -7.39 20.38 -18.19
C ILE A 130 -7.91 21.48 -19.13
N GLU A 131 -9.09 22.00 -18.86
CA GLU A 131 -9.72 23.10 -19.61
C GLU A 131 -8.96 24.43 -19.53
N GLN A 132 -8.04 24.57 -18.57
CA GLN A 132 -7.17 25.74 -18.39
C GLN A 132 -5.74 25.53 -18.89
N LEU A 133 -5.43 24.32 -19.35
CA LEU A 133 -4.11 23.98 -19.88
C LEU A 133 -4.05 24.13 -21.40
N THR A 134 -2.86 24.38 -21.93
CA THR A 134 -2.59 24.38 -23.38
C THR A 134 -2.21 23.00 -23.91
N ILE A 135 -2.05 22.02 -23.02
CA ILE A 135 -1.71 20.63 -23.31
C ILE A 135 -2.68 19.72 -22.56
N ASP A 136 -2.84 18.51 -23.02
CA ASP A 136 -3.61 17.50 -22.30
C ASP A 136 -2.81 16.88 -21.14
N ARG A 137 -3.46 15.96 -20.41
CA ARG A 137 -2.83 15.29 -19.26
C ARG A 137 -1.58 14.53 -19.64
N ASP A 138 -1.58 13.84 -20.77
CA ASP A 138 -0.46 13.00 -21.19
C ASP A 138 0.73 13.87 -21.60
N GLY A 139 0.49 14.97 -22.32
CA GLY A 139 1.50 15.99 -22.59
C GLY A 139 2.06 16.66 -21.35
N PHE A 140 1.24 16.84 -20.29
CA PHE A 140 1.73 17.29 -18.99
C PHE A 140 2.67 16.28 -18.32
N LEU A 141 2.33 14.98 -18.36
CA LEU A 141 3.19 13.92 -17.84
C LEU A 141 4.54 13.89 -18.55
N ASP A 142 4.53 13.99 -19.89
CA ASP A 142 5.75 14.01 -20.69
C ASP A 142 6.63 15.21 -20.33
N ALA A 143 6.08 16.41 -20.24
CA ALA A 143 6.80 17.62 -19.87
C ALA A 143 7.42 17.54 -18.47
N MET A 144 6.70 16.94 -17.50
CA MET A 144 7.22 16.70 -16.14
C MET A 144 8.40 15.72 -16.18
N GLN A 145 8.27 14.64 -16.95
CA GLN A 145 9.33 13.64 -17.09
C GLN A 145 10.58 14.22 -17.77
N GLU A 146 10.41 15.02 -18.83
CA GLU A 146 11.51 15.75 -19.50
C GLU A 146 12.22 16.72 -18.53
N SER A 147 11.49 17.28 -17.58
CA SER A 147 12.01 18.13 -16.49
C SER A 147 12.67 17.33 -15.37
N GLY A 148 12.76 15.99 -15.47
CA GLY A 148 13.34 15.10 -14.47
C GLY A 148 12.44 14.85 -13.25
N ILE A 149 11.14 15.14 -13.35
CA ILE A 149 10.17 14.97 -12.27
C ILE A 149 9.31 13.74 -12.57
N GLY A 150 9.45 12.70 -11.71
CA GLY A 150 8.65 11.49 -11.81
C GLY A 150 7.20 11.73 -11.35
N VAL A 151 6.26 11.50 -12.26
CA VAL A 151 4.82 11.59 -12.01
C VAL A 151 4.12 10.36 -12.57
N ALA A 152 2.90 10.08 -12.10
CA ALA A 152 2.09 8.97 -12.61
C ALA A 152 0.59 9.26 -12.45
N VAL A 153 -0.21 8.69 -13.32
CA VAL A 153 -1.68 8.64 -13.17
C VAL A 153 -2.04 7.48 -12.22
N HIS A 154 -2.81 7.75 -11.20
CA HIS A 154 -3.15 6.78 -10.16
C HIS A 154 -4.66 6.52 -10.07
N TYR A 155 -5.29 5.76 -10.90
CA TYR A 155 -4.98 4.95 -12.08
C TYR A 155 -6.07 5.18 -13.14
N ILE A 156 -5.98 4.53 -14.32
CA ILE A 156 -7.15 4.35 -15.19
C ILE A 156 -8.16 3.52 -14.40
N ALA A 157 -9.40 3.98 -14.33
CA ALA A 157 -10.46 3.30 -13.60
C ALA A 157 -10.58 1.83 -14.02
N LEU A 158 -10.69 0.91 -13.06
CA LEU A 158 -10.60 -0.52 -13.32
C LEU A 158 -11.60 -1.01 -14.38
N HIS A 159 -12.83 -0.48 -14.35
CA HIS A 159 -13.87 -0.82 -15.31
C HIS A 159 -13.60 -0.33 -16.75
N LEU A 160 -12.58 0.54 -16.95
CA LEU A 160 -12.13 0.99 -18.27
C LEU A 160 -10.92 0.22 -18.78
N GLN A 161 -10.36 -0.69 -18.00
CA GLN A 161 -9.27 -1.54 -18.45
C GLN A 161 -9.76 -2.55 -19.50
N PRO A 162 -8.94 -2.84 -20.54
CA PRO A 162 -9.34 -3.72 -21.65
C PRO A 162 -9.96 -5.04 -21.19
N TYR A 163 -9.36 -5.71 -20.24
CA TYR A 163 -9.87 -6.97 -19.68
C TYR A 163 -11.32 -6.87 -19.21
N TYR A 164 -11.68 -5.80 -18.48
CA TYR A 164 -13.05 -5.62 -17.95
C TYR A 164 -14.03 -5.19 -19.04
N VAL A 165 -13.59 -4.33 -19.97
CA VAL A 165 -14.40 -3.92 -21.11
C VAL A 165 -14.75 -5.13 -21.97
N GLU A 166 -13.78 -5.96 -22.30
CA GLU A 166 -13.94 -7.13 -23.17
C GLU A 166 -14.78 -8.25 -22.52
N ASN A 167 -14.52 -8.56 -21.25
CA ASN A 167 -15.13 -9.71 -20.60
C ASN A 167 -16.45 -9.39 -19.86
N PHE A 168 -16.67 -8.13 -19.49
CA PHE A 168 -17.85 -7.73 -18.69
C PHE A 168 -18.64 -6.60 -19.33
N SER A 169 -18.29 -6.19 -20.57
CA SER A 169 -18.98 -5.11 -21.33
C SER A 169 -19.13 -3.81 -20.51
N THR A 170 -18.17 -3.52 -19.66
CA THR A 170 -18.15 -2.29 -18.87
C THR A 170 -17.95 -1.06 -19.76
N LYS A 171 -18.51 0.08 -19.37
CA LYS A 171 -18.49 1.33 -20.16
C LYS A 171 -18.12 2.50 -19.26
N PRO A 172 -17.57 3.61 -19.84
CA PRO A 172 -17.52 4.89 -19.14
C PRO A 172 -18.91 5.29 -18.65
N GLN A 173 -19.00 5.84 -17.44
CA GLN A 173 -20.23 6.45 -16.91
C GLN A 173 -20.41 7.84 -17.43
#